data_6c26aa02759221e215cccfd1272bd8cd
#
_entry.id   6c26aa02759221e215cccfd1272bd8cd
#
_cell.length_a   1.000
_cell.length_b   1.000
_cell.length_c   1.000
_cell.angle_alpha   90.00
_cell.angle_beta   90.00
_cell.angle_gamma   90.00
#
_symmetry.space_group_name_H-M   'P 1'
#
loop_
_entity.id
_entity.type
_entity.pdbx_description
1 polymer ?
#
loop_
_entity_poly.entity_id
_entity_poly.type
_entity_poly.pdbx_seq_one_letter_code
_entity_poly.pdbx_strand_id
1 'polypeptide(L)'
;MKKLCSLLFALYLLLLWNAGSTCQAEILPAHGEGQIGYQAVVLCESLTVRRDRSASSTAVQILHYGDTFAVQDSWDGWASCFTSDDVDAGQTGWVNSDYIIVNPTWYRTDEATPVYAWNDTMAPKVALLSKGTTLPILKDEGDWLIVSLRGATGWIYKSASDHLTAETVETIRLISNLDRAELTTPKGTYTLSDQAGLRWIEENFSIAQPIVSAGCPFDATLTLYSTDGRTIVLQMATDSCRNFRTADGSSFAYGNGDEALRLYGSTSGIGEAFWRLFGITNNYEGIYGS
;
A
#
# COMPACT_ATOMS: atom_id res chain seq x y z
N MET A 1 50.12 -9.26 -17.66
CA MET A 1 49.24 -9.50 -16.56
C MET A 1 48.33 -8.30 -16.20
N LYS A 2 48.83 -7.05 -16.15
CA LYS A 2 47.99 -5.86 -15.80
C LYS A 2 46.82 -5.57 -16.79
N LYS A 3 46.97 -5.84 -18.08
CA LYS A 3 45.90 -5.61 -19.08
C LYS A 3 44.78 -6.67 -19.02
N LEU A 4 45.05 -7.88 -18.55
CA LEU A 4 44.05 -8.94 -18.43
C LEU A 4 43.13 -8.69 -17.23
N CYS A 5 43.68 -8.21 -16.09
CA CYS A 5 42.89 -7.82 -14.94
C CYS A 5 41.92 -6.66 -15.21
N SER A 6 42.34 -5.69 -16.02
CA SER A 6 41.50 -4.54 -16.39
C SER A 6 40.32 -4.96 -17.27
N LEU A 7 40.52 -5.93 -18.18
CA LEU A 7 39.45 -6.44 -19.03
C LEU A 7 38.42 -7.28 -18.23
N LEU A 8 38.88 -8.08 -17.30
CA LEU A 8 38.00 -8.90 -16.39
C LEU A 8 37.20 -8.00 -15.46
N PHE A 9 37.79 -6.90 -14.97
CA PHE A 9 37.06 -5.95 -14.10
C PHE A 9 35.99 -5.15 -14.89
N ALA A 10 36.29 -4.77 -16.13
CA ALA A 10 35.30 -4.12 -17.00
C ALA A 10 34.18 -5.08 -17.42
N LEU A 11 34.48 -6.36 -17.65
CA LEU A 11 33.47 -7.36 -17.95
C LEU A 11 32.58 -7.67 -16.72
N TYR A 12 33.15 -7.66 -15.51
CA TYR A 12 32.43 -7.83 -14.26
C TYR A 12 31.47 -6.65 -13.99
N LEU A 13 31.91 -5.41 -14.25
CA LEU A 13 31.04 -4.23 -14.15
C LEU A 13 29.92 -4.22 -15.19
N LEU A 14 30.17 -4.75 -16.41
CA LEU A 14 29.14 -4.91 -17.43
C LEU A 14 28.11 -6.00 -17.06
N LEU A 15 28.53 -7.05 -16.36
CA LEU A 15 27.64 -8.09 -15.85
C LEU A 15 26.78 -7.61 -14.66
N LEU A 16 27.32 -6.72 -13.84
CA LEU A 16 26.54 -6.09 -12.75
C LEU A 16 25.50 -5.08 -13.28
N TRP A 17 25.75 -4.49 -14.43
CA TRP A 17 24.80 -3.55 -15.06
C TRP A 17 23.62 -4.25 -15.74
N ASN A 18 23.73 -5.56 -16.04
CA ASN A 18 22.63 -6.37 -16.56
C ASN A 18 21.80 -7.08 -15.50
N ALA A 19 22.12 -6.90 -14.22
CA ALA A 19 21.20 -7.22 -13.12
C ALA A 19 20.22 -6.06 -12.92
N GLY A 20 19.71 -5.46 -14.01
CA GLY A 20 18.53 -4.66 -14.00
C GLY A 20 17.42 -5.57 -13.46
N SER A 21 16.97 -5.35 -12.25
CA SER A 21 15.69 -5.85 -11.78
C SER A 21 14.70 -5.39 -12.82
N THR A 22 14.28 -6.30 -13.71
CA THR A 22 13.06 -6.11 -14.46
C THR A 22 12.00 -6.02 -13.38
N CYS A 23 11.62 -4.81 -13.01
CA CYS A 23 10.37 -4.55 -12.34
C CYS A 23 9.33 -5.09 -13.32
N GLN A 24 8.95 -6.36 -13.15
CA GLN A 24 7.81 -6.90 -13.85
C GLN A 24 6.66 -5.98 -13.44
N ALA A 25 6.07 -5.33 -14.42
CA ALA A 25 4.84 -4.59 -14.20
C ALA A 25 3.87 -5.57 -13.54
N GLU A 26 3.74 -5.46 -12.22
CA GLU A 26 2.80 -6.26 -11.47
C GLU A 26 1.43 -5.86 -11.97
N ILE A 27 0.69 -6.80 -12.53
CA ILE A 27 -0.70 -6.55 -12.93
C ILE A 27 -1.41 -6.22 -11.63
N LEU A 28 -1.80 -4.95 -11.48
CA LEU A 28 -2.52 -4.51 -10.31
C LEU A 28 -3.86 -5.23 -10.26
N PRO A 29 -4.25 -5.77 -9.08
CA PRO A 29 -5.57 -6.39 -8.94
C PRO A 29 -6.67 -5.39 -9.28
N ALA A 30 -7.84 -5.87 -9.72
CA ALA A 30 -8.97 -5.02 -10.01
C ALA A 30 -9.37 -4.21 -8.76
N HIS A 31 -9.47 -2.90 -8.91
CA HIS A 31 -9.95 -2.01 -7.86
C HIS A 31 -11.48 -1.97 -7.82
N GLY A 32 -12.02 -1.76 -6.62
CA GLY A 32 -13.47 -1.77 -6.38
C GLY A 32 -14.15 -0.43 -6.64
N GLU A 33 -15.46 -0.44 -6.58
CA GLU A 33 -16.26 0.78 -6.55
C GLU A 33 -15.82 1.68 -5.37
N GLY A 34 -15.77 2.99 -5.59
CA GLY A 34 -15.29 3.97 -4.62
C GLY A 34 -13.77 4.01 -4.43
N GLN A 35 -13.02 3.28 -5.24
CA GLN A 35 -11.55 3.35 -5.27
C GLN A 35 -11.12 4.16 -6.49
N ILE A 36 -10.25 5.15 -6.27
CA ILE A 36 -9.57 5.85 -7.38
C ILE A 36 -8.46 4.96 -7.94
N GLY A 37 -7.80 4.19 -7.07
CA GLY A 37 -6.70 3.29 -7.43
C GLY A 37 -5.88 2.86 -6.22
N TYR A 38 -4.71 2.28 -6.47
CA TYR A 38 -3.75 1.89 -5.45
C TYR A 38 -2.81 3.04 -5.12
N GLN A 39 -2.46 3.19 -3.85
CA GLN A 39 -1.52 4.21 -3.43
C GLN A 39 -0.13 3.91 -4.03
N ALA A 40 0.48 4.93 -4.63
CA ALA A 40 1.86 4.89 -5.06
C ALA A 40 2.64 6.07 -4.48
N VAL A 41 3.96 5.93 -4.39
CA VAL A 41 4.88 6.98 -3.95
C VAL A 41 6.01 7.17 -4.94
N VAL A 42 6.40 8.43 -5.14
CA VAL A 42 7.53 8.82 -6.00
C VAL A 42 8.86 8.54 -5.32
N LEU A 43 9.76 7.86 -6.00
CA LEU A 43 11.07 7.43 -5.51
C LEU A 43 12.23 8.32 -5.97
N CYS A 44 12.04 9.16 -6.99
CA CYS A 44 13.06 10.04 -7.55
C CYS A 44 12.82 11.51 -7.19
N GLU A 45 13.82 12.36 -7.38
CA GLU A 45 13.75 13.78 -7.05
C GLU A 45 12.60 14.51 -7.76
N SER A 46 12.34 14.16 -9.03
CA SER A 46 11.25 14.71 -9.79
C SER A 46 10.76 13.71 -10.85
N LEU A 47 9.46 13.52 -10.92
CA LEU A 47 8.77 12.61 -11.83
C LEU A 47 7.75 13.37 -12.65
N THR A 48 7.87 13.32 -13.97
CA THR A 48 6.93 14.00 -14.86
C THR A 48 5.71 13.13 -15.12
N VAL A 49 4.54 13.63 -14.80
CA VAL A 49 3.26 13.09 -15.27
C VAL A 49 3.07 13.52 -16.71
N ARG A 50 2.79 12.58 -17.60
CA ARG A 50 2.68 12.81 -19.05
C ARG A 50 1.28 12.48 -19.54
N ARG A 51 0.86 13.15 -20.61
CA ARG A 51 -0.47 12.90 -21.20
C ARG A 51 -0.58 11.47 -21.74
N ASP A 52 0.47 10.95 -22.35
CA ASP A 52 0.51 9.61 -22.96
C ASP A 52 1.72 8.83 -22.46
N ARG A 53 1.73 7.52 -22.67
CA ARG A 53 2.79 6.57 -22.29
C ARG A 53 4.04 6.75 -23.18
N SER A 54 4.66 7.93 -23.10
CA SER A 54 5.86 8.26 -23.88
C SER A 54 6.67 9.37 -23.21
N ALA A 55 7.98 9.20 -23.17
CA ALA A 55 8.90 10.21 -22.66
C ALA A 55 8.86 11.53 -23.43
N SER A 56 8.41 11.52 -24.69
CA SER A 56 8.24 12.71 -25.55
C SER A 56 6.84 13.33 -25.48
N SER A 57 5.90 12.69 -24.77
CA SER A 57 4.54 13.23 -24.61
C SER A 57 4.53 14.49 -23.74
N THR A 58 3.48 15.29 -23.90
CA THR A 58 3.30 16.55 -23.17
C THR A 58 3.30 16.31 -21.65
N ALA A 59 4.11 17.07 -20.92
CA ALA A 59 4.08 17.10 -19.46
C ALA A 59 2.79 17.74 -18.99
N VAL A 60 2.11 17.08 -18.04
CA VAL A 60 0.88 17.54 -17.39
C VAL A 60 1.21 18.15 -16.04
N GLN A 61 2.05 17.48 -15.26
CA GLN A 61 2.43 17.85 -13.91
C GLN A 61 3.82 17.32 -13.58
N ILE A 62 4.46 17.86 -12.56
CA ILE A 62 5.68 17.31 -11.96
C ILE A 62 5.37 16.91 -10.52
N LEU A 63 5.70 15.67 -10.18
CA LEU A 63 5.67 15.14 -8.82
C LEU A 63 7.10 15.09 -8.27
N HIS A 64 7.23 15.16 -6.96
CA HIS A 64 8.51 15.15 -6.26
C HIS A 64 8.66 13.92 -5.36
N TYR A 65 9.87 13.66 -4.92
CA TYR A 65 10.18 12.57 -3.99
C TYR A 65 9.25 12.59 -2.78
N GLY A 66 8.61 11.46 -2.54
CA GLY A 66 7.67 11.27 -1.43
C GLY A 66 6.22 11.67 -1.73
N ASP A 67 5.96 12.33 -2.88
CA ASP A 67 4.58 12.59 -3.29
C ASP A 67 3.84 11.27 -3.49
N THR A 68 2.59 11.25 -3.04
CA THR A 68 1.68 10.11 -3.19
C THR A 68 0.61 10.41 -4.22
N PHE A 69 0.16 9.38 -4.91
CA PHE A 69 -0.90 9.47 -5.91
C PHE A 69 -1.57 8.09 -6.09
N ALA A 70 -2.68 8.06 -6.82
CA ALA A 70 -3.37 6.81 -7.14
C ALA A 70 -2.90 6.25 -8.49
N VAL A 71 -2.62 4.95 -8.54
CA VAL A 71 -2.38 4.16 -9.75
C VAL A 71 -3.58 3.27 -10.01
N GLN A 72 -4.16 3.37 -11.20
CA GLN A 72 -5.32 2.59 -11.61
C GLN A 72 -4.93 1.41 -12.51
N ASP A 73 -3.88 1.59 -13.32
CA ASP A 73 -3.45 0.61 -14.31
C ASP A 73 -1.95 0.74 -14.58
N SER A 74 -1.34 -0.32 -15.09
CA SER A 74 0.06 -0.33 -15.53
C SER A 74 0.20 -0.98 -16.89
N TRP A 75 1.02 -0.41 -17.76
CA TRP A 75 1.23 -0.90 -19.10
C TRP A 75 2.61 -0.54 -19.64
N ASP A 76 3.40 -1.54 -20.00
CA ASP A 76 4.69 -1.38 -20.72
C ASP A 76 5.63 -0.35 -20.07
N GLY A 77 5.86 -0.50 -18.74
CA GLY A 77 6.72 0.40 -17.97
C GLY A 77 6.10 1.77 -17.63
N TRP A 78 4.80 1.95 -17.85
CA TRP A 78 4.05 3.15 -17.49
C TRP A 78 2.91 2.80 -16.54
N ALA A 79 2.68 3.65 -15.54
CA ALA A 79 1.55 3.56 -14.64
C ALA A 79 0.61 4.75 -14.87
N SER A 80 -0.70 4.49 -14.93
CA SER A 80 -1.68 5.56 -14.93
C SER A 80 -1.66 6.26 -13.57
N CYS A 81 -1.81 7.58 -13.57
CA CYS A 81 -1.63 8.43 -12.41
C CYS A 81 -2.86 9.32 -12.21
N PHE A 82 -3.35 9.36 -10.98
CA PHE A 82 -4.33 10.33 -10.52
C PHE A 82 -3.78 11.00 -9.23
N THR A 83 -3.64 12.31 -9.25
CA THR A 83 -2.79 13.04 -8.29
C THR A 83 -3.55 13.73 -7.15
N SER A 84 -4.85 13.45 -6.96
CA SER A 84 -5.65 14.04 -5.89
C SER A 84 -6.63 13.03 -5.31
N ASP A 85 -6.94 13.19 -4.03
CA ASP A 85 -8.05 12.50 -3.36
C ASP A 85 -9.42 13.10 -3.74
N ASP A 86 -9.42 14.29 -4.34
CA ASP A 86 -10.60 14.94 -4.89
C ASP A 86 -10.70 14.65 -6.40
N VAL A 87 -11.72 13.92 -6.78
CA VAL A 87 -11.95 13.47 -8.17
C VAL A 87 -12.07 14.67 -9.13
N ASP A 88 -12.62 15.78 -8.66
CA ASP A 88 -12.83 16.98 -9.48
C ASP A 88 -11.57 17.85 -9.61
N ALA A 89 -10.62 17.72 -8.68
CA ALA A 89 -9.39 18.50 -8.63
C ALA A 89 -8.14 17.76 -9.15
N GLY A 90 -8.21 16.43 -9.32
CA GLY A 90 -7.06 15.61 -9.71
C GLY A 90 -6.68 15.75 -11.18
N GLN A 91 -5.38 15.56 -11.43
CA GLN A 91 -4.82 15.48 -12.78
C GLN A 91 -4.61 14.01 -13.15
N THR A 92 -5.01 13.64 -14.35
CA THR A 92 -4.76 12.29 -14.89
C THR A 92 -3.62 12.31 -15.89
N GLY A 93 -2.86 11.22 -15.95
CA GLY A 93 -1.77 11.05 -16.89
C GLY A 93 -1.03 9.73 -16.68
N TRP A 94 0.21 9.69 -17.13
CA TRP A 94 1.08 8.52 -17.08
C TRP A 94 2.44 8.88 -16.51
N VAL A 95 2.95 8.03 -15.62
CA VAL A 95 4.30 8.12 -15.07
C VAL A 95 5.10 6.87 -15.44
N ASN A 96 6.43 7.00 -15.50
CA ASN A 96 7.28 5.83 -15.68
C ASN A 96 7.33 5.01 -14.39
N SER A 97 6.98 3.72 -14.48
CA SER A 97 6.88 2.80 -13.34
C SER A 97 8.19 2.54 -12.60
N ASP A 98 9.34 2.76 -13.25
CA ASP A 98 10.66 2.55 -12.63
C ASP A 98 10.96 3.53 -11.49
N TYR A 99 10.19 4.62 -11.39
CA TYR A 99 10.39 5.69 -10.41
C TYR A 99 9.33 5.76 -9.34
N ILE A 100 8.51 4.72 -9.22
CA ILE A 100 7.45 4.64 -8.21
C ILE A 100 7.48 3.29 -7.50
N ILE A 101 6.83 3.24 -6.36
CA ILE A 101 6.44 1.99 -5.71
C ILE A 101 4.95 2.04 -5.39
N VAL A 102 4.24 0.97 -5.75
CA VAL A 102 2.80 0.81 -5.49
C VAL A 102 2.61 0.02 -4.20
N ASN A 103 1.65 0.42 -3.37
CA ASN A 103 1.40 -0.15 -2.05
C ASN A 103 2.68 -0.22 -1.19
N PRO A 104 3.38 0.92 -0.97
CA PRO A 104 4.66 0.92 -0.29
C PRO A 104 4.54 0.40 1.14
N THR A 105 5.50 -0.41 1.56
CA THR A 105 5.78 -0.63 2.98
C THR A 105 6.72 0.47 3.44
N TRP A 106 6.48 1.04 4.62
CA TRP A 106 7.23 2.17 5.12
C TRP A 106 8.15 1.75 6.28
N TYR A 107 9.34 2.31 6.31
CA TYR A 107 10.26 2.25 7.42
C TYR A 107 10.32 3.61 8.12
N ARG A 108 10.19 3.63 9.44
CA ARG A 108 10.36 4.84 10.24
C ARG A 108 11.47 4.64 11.24
N THR A 109 12.40 5.59 11.28
CA THR A 109 13.54 5.57 12.19
C THR A 109 13.12 5.91 13.62
N ASP A 110 13.47 5.06 14.60
CA ASP A 110 13.26 5.34 16.03
C ASP A 110 14.40 6.16 16.64
N GLU A 111 15.55 6.17 15.99
CA GLU A 111 16.74 6.93 16.34
C GLU A 111 17.48 7.43 15.09
N ALA A 112 18.64 8.06 15.28
CA ALA A 112 19.51 8.42 14.16
C ALA A 112 20.05 7.16 13.49
N THR A 113 19.59 6.86 12.26
CA THR A 113 19.83 5.59 11.57
C THR A 113 20.78 5.79 10.38
N PRO A 114 21.94 5.09 10.37
CA PRO A 114 22.84 5.15 9.22
C PRO A 114 22.29 4.37 8.03
N VAL A 115 22.47 4.91 6.83
CA VAL A 115 22.22 4.22 5.57
C VAL A 115 23.55 3.90 4.92
N TYR A 116 23.74 2.66 4.52
CA TYR A 116 24.98 2.13 3.95
C TYR A 116 24.89 1.97 2.44
N ALA A 117 26.05 1.99 1.77
CA ALA A 117 26.15 1.81 0.32
C ALA A 117 25.79 0.37 -0.13
N TRP A 118 25.99 -0.63 0.74
CA TRP A 118 25.61 -2.03 0.55
C TRP A 118 25.39 -2.70 1.91
N ASN A 119 24.92 -3.93 1.92
CA ASN A 119 24.53 -4.72 3.10
C ASN A 119 25.72 -5.17 3.98
N ASP A 120 26.50 -4.21 4.45
CA ASP A 120 27.63 -4.41 5.37
C ASP A 120 27.73 -3.20 6.30
N THR A 121 27.77 -3.41 7.62
CA THR A 121 27.92 -2.33 8.62
C THR A 121 29.27 -1.61 8.55
N MET A 122 30.26 -2.21 7.87
CA MET A 122 31.57 -1.60 7.56
C MET A 122 31.56 -0.81 6.24
N ALA A 123 30.47 -0.91 5.45
CA ALA A 123 30.33 -0.16 4.22
C ALA A 123 30.32 1.37 4.46
N PRO A 124 30.67 2.18 3.45
CA PRO A 124 30.50 3.63 3.53
C PRO A 124 29.07 4.00 3.88
N LYS A 125 28.90 4.90 4.83
CA LYS A 125 27.60 5.50 5.14
C LYS A 125 27.30 6.56 4.10
N VAL A 126 26.20 6.35 3.36
CA VAL A 126 25.75 7.28 2.29
C VAL A 126 24.79 8.34 2.82
N ALA A 127 24.12 8.05 3.96
CA ALA A 127 23.27 9.01 4.67
C ALA A 127 23.20 8.70 6.16
N LEU A 128 22.75 9.67 6.93
CA LEU A 128 22.32 9.51 8.33
C LEU A 128 20.92 10.10 8.44
N LEU A 129 19.95 9.22 8.67
CA LEU A 129 18.54 9.60 8.83
C LEU A 129 18.30 10.10 10.25
N SER A 130 17.54 11.17 10.39
CA SER A 130 17.09 11.65 11.69
C SER A 130 16.02 10.76 12.27
N LYS A 131 15.88 10.72 13.60
CA LYS A 131 14.73 10.08 14.27
C LYS A 131 13.41 10.58 13.68
N GLY A 132 12.48 9.64 13.42
CA GLY A 132 11.17 9.92 12.87
C GLY A 132 11.14 10.10 11.34
N THR A 133 12.27 9.89 10.64
CA THR A 133 12.28 9.88 9.17
C THR A 133 11.53 8.66 8.66
N THR A 134 10.62 8.89 7.71
CA THR A 134 9.86 7.80 7.06
C THR A 134 10.32 7.65 5.61
N LEU A 135 10.60 6.42 5.20
CA LEU A 135 11.05 6.05 3.86
C LEU A 135 10.29 4.84 3.33
N PRO A 136 10.01 4.79 2.02
CA PRO A 136 9.48 3.56 1.42
C PRO A 136 10.55 2.48 1.36
N ILE A 137 10.16 1.26 1.71
CA ILE A 137 11.00 0.07 1.60
C ILE A 137 10.87 -0.44 0.17
N LEU A 138 12.00 -0.55 -0.53
CA LEU A 138 12.06 -1.15 -1.87
C LEU A 138 12.10 -2.68 -1.78
N LYS A 139 12.82 -3.21 -0.80
CA LYS A 139 12.95 -4.65 -0.57
C LYS A 139 13.36 -4.93 0.87
N ASP A 140 12.82 -6.02 1.42
CA ASP A 140 13.25 -6.61 2.67
C ASP A 140 14.17 -7.81 2.38
N GLU A 141 15.40 -7.78 2.86
CA GLU A 141 16.40 -8.84 2.70
C GLU A 141 16.91 -9.36 4.06
N GLY A 142 15.99 -9.80 4.89
CA GLY A 142 16.32 -10.38 6.19
C GLY A 142 16.79 -9.34 7.19
N ASP A 143 18.08 -9.29 7.52
CA ASP A 143 18.64 -8.30 8.45
C ASP A 143 18.80 -6.90 7.85
N TRP A 144 18.47 -6.73 6.55
CA TRP A 144 18.67 -5.51 5.82
C TRP A 144 17.42 -5.06 5.08
N LEU A 145 17.22 -3.74 5.02
CA LEU A 145 16.21 -3.10 4.18
C LEU A 145 16.90 -2.32 3.07
N ILE A 146 16.39 -2.46 1.86
CA ILE A 146 16.73 -1.58 0.74
C ILE A 146 15.69 -0.46 0.72
N VAL A 147 16.16 0.79 0.78
CA VAL A 147 15.32 2.00 0.78
C VAL A 147 15.69 2.93 -0.35
N SER A 148 14.78 3.81 -0.73
CA SER A 148 15.06 4.88 -1.69
C SER A 148 15.53 6.15 -0.98
N LEU A 149 16.61 6.73 -1.50
CA LEU A 149 17.15 8.03 -1.12
C LEU A 149 17.07 8.98 -2.33
N ARG A 150 15.86 9.45 -2.68
CA ARG A 150 15.61 10.38 -3.80
C ARG A 150 16.15 9.88 -5.15
N GLY A 151 15.96 8.59 -5.45
CA GLY A 151 16.40 7.95 -6.70
C GLY A 151 17.70 7.17 -6.59
N ALA A 152 18.44 7.28 -5.46
CA ALA A 152 19.52 6.35 -5.13
C ALA A 152 19.01 5.29 -4.15
N THR A 153 19.61 4.11 -4.18
CA THR A 153 19.33 3.05 -3.20
C THR A 153 20.31 3.12 -2.04
N GLY A 154 19.84 2.76 -0.85
CA GLY A 154 20.66 2.59 0.32
C GLY A 154 20.22 1.40 1.15
N TRP A 155 21.07 0.97 2.07
CA TRP A 155 20.84 -0.20 2.91
C TRP A 155 20.76 0.23 4.37
N ILE A 156 19.71 -0.20 5.06
CA ILE A 156 19.54 -0.02 6.50
C ILE A 156 19.66 -1.38 7.16
N TYR A 157 20.52 -1.48 8.16
CA TYR A 157 20.61 -2.66 9.03
C TYR A 157 19.47 -2.61 10.04
N LYS A 158 18.62 -3.65 10.04
CA LYS A 158 17.53 -3.76 11.02
C LYS A 158 18.10 -4.06 12.39
N SER A 159 17.90 -3.17 13.35
CA SER A 159 18.12 -3.49 14.75
C SER A 159 16.88 -4.18 15.33
N ALA A 160 17.03 -4.83 16.48
CA ALA A 160 15.89 -5.46 17.16
C ALA A 160 14.80 -4.45 17.60
N SER A 161 15.11 -3.14 17.58
CA SER A 161 14.20 -2.03 17.88
C SER A 161 13.62 -1.35 16.63
N ASP A 162 14.07 -1.73 15.41
CA ASP A 162 13.57 -1.15 14.18
C ASP A 162 12.18 -1.70 13.88
N HIS A 163 11.18 -0.94 14.24
CA HIS A 163 9.82 -1.24 13.84
C HIS A 163 9.60 -0.78 12.41
N LEU A 164 9.25 -1.73 11.54
CA LEU A 164 8.69 -1.45 10.23
C LEU A 164 7.33 -0.78 10.44
N THR A 165 7.32 0.54 10.36
CA THR A 165 6.07 1.26 10.49
C THR A 165 5.38 1.43 9.15
N ALA A 166 4.82 0.40 8.70
CA ALA A 166 3.41 0.49 8.50
C ALA A 166 2.71 0.00 9.79
N GLU A 167 2.81 0.77 10.87
CA GLU A 167 2.12 0.45 12.12
C GLU A 167 0.64 0.10 11.83
N THR A 168 0.08 0.75 10.84
CA THR A 168 -1.26 0.57 10.32
C THR A 168 -1.38 -0.66 9.42
N VAL A 169 -0.46 -0.90 8.48
CA VAL A 169 -0.47 -2.10 7.62
C VAL A 169 -0.14 -3.33 8.45
N GLU A 170 0.80 -3.23 9.38
CA GLU A 170 1.13 -4.32 10.30
C GLU A 170 -0.03 -4.61 11.25
N THR A 171 -0.70 -3.59 11.80
CA THR A 171 -1.92 -3.76 12.60
C THR A 171 -3.00 -4.51 11.81
N ILE A 172 -3.18 -4.22 10.53
CA ILE A 172 -4.12 -4.93 9.67
C ILE A 172 -3.68 -6.37 9.41
N ARG A 173 -2.38 -6.61 9.16
CA ARG A 173 -1.81 -7.97 9.01
C ARG A 173 -1.90 -8.80 10.28
N LEU A 174 -2.00 -8.15 11.45
CA LEU A 174 -2.19 -8.78 12.75
C LEU A 174 -3.66 -9.08 13.07
N ILE A 175 -4.62 -8.81 12.17
CA ILE A 175 -6.02 -9.21 12.34
C ILE A 175 -6.08 -10.74 12.28
N SER A 176 -6.03 -11.36 13.44
CA SER A 176 -6.04 -12.81 13.62
C SER A 176 -6.48 -13.18 15.04
N ASN A 177 -6.91 -14.42 15.23
CA ASN A 177 -7.37 -14.94 16.52
C ASN A 177 -8.48 -14.07 17.15
N LEU A 178 -9.44 -13.66 16.31
CA LEU A 178 -10.57 -12.87 16.78
C LEU A 178 -11.48 -13.69 17.68
N ASP A 179 -11.89 -13.06 18.77
CA ASP A 179 -12.88 -13.58 19.72
C ASP A 179 -14.27 -13.01 19.43
N ARG A 180 -14.32 -11.75 19.02
CA ARG A 180 -15.56 -11.01 18.80
C ARG A 180 -15.31 -9.83 17.86
N ALA A 181 -16.36 -9.47 17.11
CA ALA A 181 -16.41 -8.21 16.37
C ALA A 181 -17.70 -7.45 16.69
N GLU A 182 -17.60 -6.13 16.83
CA GLU A 182 -18.74 -5.24 17.02
C GLU A 182 -18.79 -4.23 15.88
N LEU A 183 -19.92 -4.17 15.18
CA LEU A 183 -20.19 -3.19 14.15
C LEU A 183 -21.22 -2.19 14.64
N THR A 184 -20.81 -0.94 14.79
CA THR A 184 -21.69 0.17 15.14
C THR A 184 -22.01 0.98 13.89
N THR A 185 -23.28 1.13 13.57
CA THR A 185 -23.82 1.92 12.49
C THR A 185 -24.71 3.04 13.05
N PRO A 186 -25.15 4.02 12.27
CA PRO A 186 -26.15 4.98 12.69
C PRO A 186 -27.46 4.33 13.20
N LYS A 187 -27.80 3.14 12.70
CA LYS A 187 -28.98 2.37 13.12
C LYS A 187 -28.81 1.65 14.47
N GLY A 188 -27.59 1.22 14.81
CA GLY A 188 -27.34 0.49 16.05
C GLY A 188 -26.02 -0.28 16.05
N THR A 189 -25.82 -1.07 17.12
CA THR A 189 -24.63 -1.91 17.28
C THR A 189 -24.99 -3.38 17.10
N TYR A 190 -24.18 -4.10 16.38
CA TYR A 190 -24.33 -5.51 16.04
C TYR A 190 -23.09 -6.27 16.47
N THR A 191 -23.27 -7.43 17.08
CA THR A 191 -22.15 -8.24 17.57
C THR A 191 -22.06 -9.54 16.77
N LEU A 192 -20.84 -9.86 16.34
CA LEU A 192 -20.48 -11.12 15.70
C LEU A 192 -19.56 -11.91 16.63
N SER A 193 -19.96 -13.14 16.98
CA SER A 193 -19.17 -14.11 17.75
C SER A 193 -19.13 -15.48 17.09
N ASP A 194 -19.76 -15.62 15.94
CA ASP A 194 -19.71 -16.84 15.13
C ASP A 194 -18.32 -17.03 14.55
N GLN A 195 -17.72 -18.19 14.80
CA GLN A 195 -16.34 -18.50 14.39
C GLN A 195 -16.13 -18.51 12.86
N ALA A 196 -17.17 -18.83 12.09
CA ALA A 196 -17.05 -18.79 10.63
C ALA A 196 -17.00 -17.35 10.12
N GLY A 197 -17.85 -16.47 10.67
CA GLY A 197 -17.84 -15.04 10.34
C GLY A 197 -16.57 -14.34 10.81
N LEU A 198 -16.03 -14.66 12.00
CA LEU A 198 -14.76 -14.10 12.48
C LEU A 198 -13.59 -14.51 11.57
N ARG A 199 -13.51 -15.78 11.17
CA ARG A 199 -12.49 -16.24 10.20
C ARG A 199 -12.62 -15.53 8.85
N TRP A 200 -13.84 -15.31 8.37
CA TRP A 200 -14.05 -14.54 7.14
C TRP A 200 -13.45 -13.12 7.25
N ILE A 201 -13.64 -12.45 8.40
CA ILE A 201 -13.02 -11.14 8.65
C ILE A 201 -11.50 -11.27 8.64
N GLU A 202 -10.92 -12.22 9.37
CA GLU A 202 -9.48 -12.45 9.41
C GLU A 202 -8.90 -12.65 8.01
N GLU A 203 -9.49 -13.53 7.20
CA GLU A 203 -9.03 -13.87 5.85
C GLU A 203 -9.10 -12.68 4.89
N ASN A 204 -10.14 -11.86 4.96
CA ASN A 204 -10.33 -10.77 4.02
C ASN A 204 -9.65 -9.46 4.47
N PHE A 205 -9.60 -9.19 5.76
CA PHE A 205 -9.02 -7.94 6.26
C PHE A 205 -7.50 -8.01 6.41
N SER A 206 -6.93 -9.16 6.78
CA SER A 206 -5.48 -9.31 6.88
C SER A 206 -4.73 -9.14 5.56
N ILE A 207 -5.40 -9.32 4.43
CA ILE A 207 -4.84 -9.13 3.08
C ILE A 207 -5.21 -7.78 2.47
N ALA A 208 -5.87 -6.89 3.23
CA ALA A 208 -6.31 -5.60 2.73
C ALA A 208 -5.16 -4.78 2.13
N GLN A 209 -5.45 -4.07 1.04
CA GLN A 209 -4.47 -3.28 0.31
C GLN A 209 -4.69 -1.79 0.54
N PRO A 210 -3.63 -0.99 0.74
CA PRO A 210 -3.73 0.46 0.78
C PRO A 210 -4.32 1.00 -0.53
N ILE A 211 -5.22 1.96 -0.42
CA ILE A 211 -5.89 2.59 -1.57
C ILE A 211 -6.00 4.10 -1.38
N VAL A 212 -6.22 4.79 -2.49
CA VAL A 212 -6.80 6.14 -2.48
C VAL A 212 -8.30 5.97 -2.72
N SER A 213 -9.12 6.36 -1.74
CA SER A 213 -10.58 6.25 -1.85
C SER A 213 -11.19 7.61 -2.18
N ALA A 214 -12.26 7.61 -2.98
CA ALA A 214 -13.01 8.81 -3.29
C ALA A 214 -14.48 8.64 -2.90
N GLY A 215 -15.00 9.62 -2.18
CA GLY A 215 -16.43 9.81 -1.97
C GLY A 215 -17.14 8.77 -1.09
N CYS A 216 -16.47 7.74 -0.60
CA CYS A 216 -17.10 6.74 0.26
C CYS A 216 -17.43 7.34 1.64
N PRO A 217 -18.69 7.30 2.11
CA PRO A 217 -19.02 7.66 3.48
C PRO A 217 -18.51 6.59 4.45
N PHE A 218 -17.83 7.03 5.52
CA PHE A 218 -17.27 6.14 6.55
C PHE A 218 -18.03 6.31 7.88
N ASP A 219 -19.33 6.02 7.87
CA ASP A 219 -20.24 6.31 8.98
C ASP A 219 -20.48 5.10 9.93
N ALA A 220 -19.81 3.98 9.68
CA ALA A 220 -19.86 2.84 10.58
C ALA A 220 -18.49 2.55 11.21
N THR A 221 -18.48 1.99 12.41
CA THR A 221 -17.28 1.61 13.16
C THR A 221 -17.26 0.12 13.39
N LEU A 222 -16.21 -0.55 12.95
CA LEU A 222 -15.93 -1.95 13.24
C LEU A 222 -14.86 -2.03 14.34
N THR A 223 -15.20 -2.64 15.47
CA THR A 223 -14.27 -2.94 16.56
C THR A 223 -14.01 -4.43 16.60
N LEU A 224 -12.75 -4.82 16.42
CA LEU A 224 -12.29 -6.21 16.45
C LEU A 224 -11.58 -6.48 17.78
N TYR A 225 -11.97 -7.54 18.43
CA TYR A 225 -11.38 -8.00 19.70
C TYR A 225 -10.68 -9.33 19.46
N SER A 226 -9.40 -9.41 19.81
CA SER A 226 -8.58 -10.60 19.69
C SER A 226 -8.48 -11.34 21.05
N THR A 227 -8.31 -12.66 21.00
CA THR A 227 -8.14 -13.51 22.19
C THR A 227 -6.92 -13.16 23.04
N ASP A 228 -5.93 -12.48 22.45
CA ASP A 228 -4.73 -11.97 23.14
C ASP A 228 -4.93 -10.58 23.79
N GLY A 229 -6.15 -10.05 23.76
CA GLY A 229 -6.53 -8.78 24.38
C GLY A 229 -6.31 -7.55 23.51
N ARG A 230 -5.87 -7.69 22.25
CA ARG A 230 -5.76 -6.56 21.31
C ARG A 230 -7.15 -6.10 20.86
N THR A 231 -7.27 -4.80 20.62
CA THR A 231 -8.47 -4.19 20.06
C THR A 231 -8.07 -3.35 18.85
N ILE A 232 -8.74 -3.57 17.71
CA ILE A 232 -8.52 -2.82 16.46
C ILE A 232 -9.84 -2.12 16.11
N VAL A 233 -9.76 -0.82 15.83
CA VAL A 233 -10.91 0.01 15.47
C VAL A 233 -10.75 0.52 14.04
N LEU A 234 -11.74 0.24 13.19
CA LEU A 234 -11.76 0.60 11.77
C LEU A 234 -13.05 1.37 11.46
N GLN A 235 -12.95 2.39 10.60
CA GLN A 235 -14.10 3.08 10.03
C GLN A 235 -14.50 2.41 8.73
N MET A 236 -15.73 1.92 8.63
CA MET A 236 -16.21 1.16 7.47
C MET A 236 -16.97 2.05 6.51
N ALA A 237 -16.71 1.88 5.21
CA ALA A 237 -17.52 2.49 4.17
C ALA A 237 -18.95 1.92 4.19
N THR A 238 -19.95 2.80 4.15
CA THR A 238 -21.36 2.47 4.32
C THR A 238 -22.13 2.42 2.99
N ASP A 239 -21.42 2.51 1.89
CA ASP A 239 -21.92 2.30 0.52
C ASP A 239 -21.52 0.91 -0.04
N SER A 240 -21.55 0.73 -1.35
CA SER A 240 -21.14 -0.52 -2.02
C SER A 240 -19.62 -0.78 -1.98
N CYS A 241 -18.83 0.18 -1.49
CA CYS A 241 -17.39 0.08 -1.41
C CYS A 241 -16.97 -1.00 -0.39
N ARG A 242 -15.90 -1.74 -0.72
CA ARG A 242 -15.22 -2.64 0.23
C ARG A 242 -14.06 -1.96 0.93
N ASN A 243 -14.29 -0.75 1.43
CA ASN A 243 -13.25 0.10 1.97
C ASN A 243 -13.40 0.30 3.49
N PHE A 244 -12.27 0.46 4.15
CA PHE A 244 -12.24 0.94 5.53
C PHE A 244 -11.10 1.94 5.73
N ARG A 245 -11.19 2.72 6.81
CA ARG A 245 -10.14 3.62 7.29
C ARG A 245 -9.65 3.21 8.65
N THR A 246 -8.38 3.45 8.88
CA THR A 246 -7.74 3.36 10.18
C THR A 246 -7.74 4.70 10.90
N ALA A 247 -7.38 4.71 12.18
CA ALA A 247 -7.42 5.92 13.01
C ALA A 247 -6.51 7.05 12.51
N ASP A 248 -5.46 6.74 11.76
CA ASP A 248 -4.56 7.71 11.13
C ASP A 248 -5.09 8.27 9.79
N GLY A 249 -6.28 7.82 9.36
CA GLY A 249 -6.92 8.25 8.12
C GLY A 249 -6.53 7.46 6.88
N SER A 250 -5.62 6.48 6.99
CA SER A 250 -5.24 5.62 5.87
C SER A 250 -6.42 4.75 5.41
N SER A 251 -6.64 4.68 4.10
CA SER A 251 -7.73 3.92 3.50
C SER A 251 -7.23 2.59 2.92
N PHE A 252 -8.04 1.55 3.07
CA PHE A 252 -7.75 0.20 2.63
C PHE A 252 -8.97 -0.44 1.97
N ALA A 253 -8.71 -1.32 1.01
CA ALA A 253 -9.74 -2.21 0.45
C ALA A 253 -9.52 -3.63 0.98
N TYR A 254 -10.55 -4.23 1.57
CA TYR A 254 -10.48 -5.60 2.09
C TYR A 254 -10.89 -6.65 1.06
N GLY A 255 -10.38 -7.86 1.22
CA GLY A 255 -10.57 -8.99 0.32
C GLY A 255 -9.80 -8.87 -1.00
N ASN A 256 -9.87 -9.91 -1.83
CA ASN A 256 -9.23 -9.96 -3.14
C ASN A 256 -10.22 -9.52 -4.24
N GLY A 257 -9.94 -8.40 -4.92
CA GLY A 257 -10.79 -7.86 -5.97
C GLY A 257 -10.97 -8.80 -7.17
N ASP A 258 -9.91 -9.50 -7.60
CA ASP A 258 -9.96 -10.44 -8.73
C ASP A 258 -10.81 -11.68 -8.38
N GLU A 259 -10.68 -12.16 -7.16
CA GLU A 259 -11.52 -13.25 -6.66
C GLU A 259 -12.99 -12.84 -6.56
N ALA A 260 -13.25 -11.61 -6.11
CA ALA A 260 -14.60 -11.05 -6.08
C ALA A 260 -15.23 -10.98 -7.47
N LEU A 261 -14.51 -10.48 -8.47
CA LEU A 261 -14.98 -10.47 -9.85
C LEU A 261 -15.27 -11.88 -10.36
N ARG A 262 -14.43 -12.85 -10.05
CA ARG A 262 -14.61 -14.26 -10.44
C ARG A 262 -15.81 -14.91 -9.75
N LEU A 263 -16.03 -14.66 -8.46
CA LEU A 263 -17.07 -15.32 -7.66
C LEU A 263 -18.42 -14.63 -7.73
N TYR A 264 -18.42 -13.30 -7.77
CA TYR A 264 -19.64 -12.48 -7.63
C TYR A 264 -19.97 -11.66 -8.87
N GLY A 265 -19.09 -11.64 -9.87
CA GLY A 265 -19.23 -10.78 -11.05
C GLY A 265 -19.06 -9.28 -10.78
N SER A 266 -18.73 -8.91 -9.54
CA SER A 266 -18.50 -7.54 -9.09
C SER A 266 -17.62 -7.53 -7.85
N THR A 267 -16.81 -6.50 -7.67
CA THR A 267 -16.02 -6.28 -6.45
C THR A 267 -16.89 -5.88 -5.24
N SER A 268 -18.08 -5.34 -5.47
CA SER A 268 -19.06 -5.00 -4.41
C SER A 268 -19.59 -6.22 -3.65
N GLY A 269 -19.55 -7.42 -4.25
CA GLY A 269 -20.01 -8.65 -3.62
C GLY A 269 -19.30 -8.99 -2.30
N ILE A 270 -18.02 -8.61 -2.14
CA ILE A 270 -17.29 -8.75 -0.86
C ILE A 270 -17.85 -7.77 0.18
N GLY A 271 -18.15 -6.54 -0.20
CA GLY A 271 -18.80 -5.56 0.68
C GLY A 271 -20.14 -6.06 1.19
N GLU A 272 -21.00 -6.56 0.30
CA GLU A 272 -22.27 -7.16 0.69
C GLU A 272 -22.08 -8.38 1.62
N ALA A 273 -21.09 -9.24 1.35
CA ALA A 273 -20.81 -10.40 2.20
C ALA A 273 -20.42 -9.97 3.61
N PHE A 274 -19.60 -8.93 3.76
CA PHE A 274 -19.25 -8.36 5.06
C PHE A 274 -20.49 -7.91 5.85
N TRP A 275 -21.37 -7.11 5.27
CA TRP A 275 -22.56 -6.61 5.96
C TRP A 275 -23.51 -7.73 6.37
N ARG A 276 -23.62 -8.78 5.55
CA ARG A 276 -24.43 -9.96 5.87
C ARG A 276 -23.93 -10.74 7.10
N LEU A 277 -22.63 -10.69 7.45
CA LEU A 277 -22.12 -11.31 8.68
C LEU A 277 -22.81 -10.75 9.93
N PHE A 278 -23.20 -9.49 9.89
CA PHE A 278 -23.91 -8.80 10.96
C PHE A 278 -25.45 -8.81 10.78
N GLY A 279 -25.95 -9.54 9.78
CA GLY A 279 -27.38 -9.57 9.47
C GLY A 279 -27.91 -8.27 8.86
N ILE A 280 -27.03 -7.44 8.29
CA ILE A 280 -27.40 -6.15 7.71
C ILE A 280 -27.47 -6.27 6.20
N THR A 281 -28.52 -5.74 5.59
CA THR A 281 -28.57 -5.50 4.15
C THR A 281 -27.76 -4.24 3.85
N ASN A 282 -26.82 -4.32 2.92
CA ASN A 282 -26.00 -3.17 2.51
C ASN A 282 -26.81 -2.20 1.65
N ASN A 283 -27.68 -1.45 2.29
CA ASN A 283 -28.45 -0.37 1.68
C ASN A 283 -28.72 0.71 2.75
N TYR A 284 -29.26 1.85 2.33
CA TYR A 284 -29.55 2.98 3.23
C TYR A 284 -30.39 2.59 4.44
N GLU A 285 -31.50 1.89 4.23
CA GLU A 285 -32.42 1.46 5.31
C GLU A 285 -31.72 0.46 6.27
N GLY A 286 -30.92 -0.47 5.75
CA GLY A 286 -30.17 -1.43 6.55
C GLY A 286 -29.15 -0.79 7.47
N ILE A 287 -28.44 0.23 7.00
CA ILE A 287 -27.33 0.89 7.69
C ILE A 287 -27.78 2.06 8.55
N TYR A 288 -28.69 2.92 8.05
CA TYR A 288 -29.09 4.15 8.73
C TYR A 288 -30.46 4.05 9.42
N GLY A 289 -31.27 3.09 9.03
CA GLY A 289 -32.65 2.98 9.50
C GLY A 289 -33.64 3.83 8.68
N SER A 290 -34.90 3.73 9.01
CA SER A 290 -36.00 4.50 8.42
C SER A 290 -36.24 5.81 9.18
#